data_79de6e2ca6d95c1d738bf205ade9460c
#
_entry.id   79de6e2ca6d95c1d738bf205ade9460c
#
_cell.length_a   1.000
_cell.length_b   1.000
_cell.length_c   1.000
_cell.angle_alpha   90.00
_cell.angle_beta   90.00
_cell.angle_gamma   90.00
#
_symmetry.space_group_name_H-M   'P 1'
#
loop_
_entity.id
_entity.type
_entity.pdbx_description
1 polymer ?
#
loop_
_entity_poly.entity_id
_entity_poly.type
_entity_poly.pdbx_seq_one_letter_code
_entity_poly.pdbx_strand_id
1 'polypeptide(L)'
;MTAVHLLQLTDTHLVGDPAGGMRDVVTLDTLRASIDLARRRCGGFHQLDAILATGDLVHDDPDGYPWIARELGALGPPVLCLPGNHDDPALMSEVFAEAPFQYCGHRDFRNWRIVMLDSMLPGSAAGRLSETELQRLDAALEDSRYRHALVVLHHHPIPSNSVWLDTVALEEPHRFLDILAKHPRVRGVLWGHVHQAFDGVHRDIQMMATPSTCVQFKPLVVDFELDTRPPGFRLLTLQDDGRIDSQVEWLVPNDGPSDVVAASGVR
;
A
#
# COMPACT_ATOMS: atom_id res chain seq x y z
N MET A 1 -24.88 8.57 6.03
CA MET A 1 -23.54 9.11 5.80
C MET A 1 -22.69 7.99 5.26
N THR A 2 -21.94 8.23 4.21
CA THR A 2 -21.29 7.15 3.46
C THR A 2 -19.82 7.10 3.84
N ALA A 3 -19.35 5.94 4.35
CA ALA A 3 -17.95 5.69 4.63
C ALA A 3 -17.09 5.77 3.35
N VAL A 4 -15.77 5.93 3.49
CA VAL A 4 -14.80 5.83 2.39
C VAL A 4 -14.22 4.41 2.37
N HIS A 5 -14.29 3.75 1.22
CA HIS A 5 -13.82 2.38 1.04
C HIS A 5 -12.54 2.36 0.21
N LEU A 6 -11.48 1.76 0.75
CA LEU A 6 -10.17 1.71 0.15
C LEU A 6 -9.67 0.26 0.06
N LEU A 7 -8.94 -0.02 -1.01
CA LEU A 7 -8.14 -1.24 -1.17
C LEU A 7 -6.66 -0.84 -1.14
N GLN A 8 -5.87 -1.44 -0.26
CA GLN A 8 -4.40 -1.30 -0.31
C GLN A 8 -3.78 -2.55 -0.91
N LEU A 9 -3.00 -2.35 -1.96
CA LEU A 9 -2.07 -3.30 -2.55
C LEU A 9 -0.66 -2.73 -2.37
N THR A 10 0.29 -3.53 -1.95
CA THR A 10 1.64 -3.08 -1.62
C THR A 10 2.67 -4.16 -1.94
N ASP A 11 3.91 -3.74 -2.15
CA ASP A 11 5.05 -4.65 -2.31
C ASP A 11 4.76 -5.70 -3.39
N THR A 12 4.37 -5.22 -4.57
CA THR A 12 4.00 -6.09 -5.70
C THR A 12 5.21 -6.68 -6.38
N HIS A 13 6.37 -6.01 -6.30
CA HIS A 13 7.67 -6.42 -6.84
C HIS A 13 7.60 -6.96 -8.25
N LEU A 14 6.87 -6.28 -9.15
CA LEU A 14 6.79 -6.67 -10.54
C LEU A 14 8.12 -6.46 -11.27
N VAL A 15 8.35 -7.27 -12.28
CA VAL A 15 9.47 -7.15 -13.22
C VAL A 15 8.93 -7.10 -14.64
N GLY A 16 9.77 -6.71 -15.61
CA GLY A 16 9.38 -6.60 -17.02
C GLY A 16 8.95 -7.93 -17.64
N ASP A 17 9.63 -9.03 -17.29
CA ASP A 17 9.22 -10.37 -17.70
C ASP A 17 7.94 -10.80 -16.94
N PRO A 18 6.81 -11.04 -17.61
CA PRO A 18 5.58 -11.47 -16.95
C PRO A 18 5.66 -12.83 -16.26
N ALA A 19 6.66 -13.66 -16.59
CA ALA A 19 6.94 -14.92 -15.91
C ALA A 19 8.03 -14.77 -14.82
N GLY A 20 8.61 -13.58 -14.69
CA GLY A 20 9.58 -13.24 -13.67
C GLY A 20 8.95 -12.98 -12.31
N GLY A 21 9.80 -12.78 -11.31
CA GLY A 21 9.27 -12.55 -9.99
C GLY A 21 10.32 -12.49 -8.89
N MET A 22 9.90 -12.76 -7.68
CA MET A 22 10.69 -12.69 -6.46
C MET A 22 10.61 -14.02 -5.70
N ARG A 23 11.75 -14.60 -5.30
CA ARG A 23 11.81 -15.80 -4.43
C ARG A 23 10.92 -16.96 -4.92
N ASP A 24 11.06 -17.33 -6.19
CA ASP A 24 10.29 -18.42 -6.85
C ASP A 24 8.77 -18.15 -6.98
N VAL A 25 8.33 -16.91 -6.77
CA VAL A 25 6.95 -16.48 -6.95
C VAL A 25 6.84 -15.61 -8.20
N VAL A 26 5.96 -15.97 -9.15
CA VAL A 26 5.62 -15.12 -10.29
C VAL A 26 4.73 -13.99 -9.79
N THR A 27 5.32 -12.80 -9.64
CA THR A 27 4.69 -11.69 -8.92
C THR A 27 3.49 -11.10 -9.63
N LEU A 28 3.47 -11.14 -10.96
CA LEU A 28 2.31 -10.71 -11.75
C LEU A 28 1.09 -11.62 -11.53
N ASP A 29 1.30 -12.93 -11.41
CA ASP A 29 0.21 -13.88 -11.17
C ASP A 29 -0.39 -13.70 -9.77
N THR A 30 0.45 -13.48 -8.76
CA THR A 30 -0.03 -13.24 -7.39
C THR A 30 -0.73 -11.90 -7.25
N LEU A 31 -0.27 -10.85 -7.94
CA LEU A 31 -0.99 -9.58 -8.01
C LEU A 31 -2.38 -9.76 -8.62
N ARG A 32 -2.49 -10.45 -9.75
CA ARG A 32 -3.77 -10.73 -10.42
C ARG A 32 -4.71 -11.53 -9.53
N ALA A 33 -4.21 -12.57 -8.87
CA ALA A 33 -4.98 -13.35 -7.90
C ALA A 33 -5.46 -12.50 -6.73
N SER A 34 -4.62 -11.58 -6.23
CA SER A 34 -4.99 -10.62 -5.18
C SER A 34 -6.08 -9.66 -5.64
N ILE A 35 -5.98 -9.13 -6.86
CA ILE A 35 -6.99 -8.27 -7.49
C ILE A 35 -8.32 -9.02 -7.64
N ASP A 36 -8.30 -10.27 -8.10
CA ASP A 36 -9.51 -11.07 -8.27
C ASP A 36 -10.17 -11.41 -6.92
N LEU A 37 -9.38 -11.72 -5.89
CA LEU A 37 -9.91 -11.92 -4.55
C LEU A 37 -10.50 -10.61 -4.00
N ALA A 38 -9.79 -9.48 -4.13
CA ALA A 38 -10.26 -8.17 -3.69
C ALA A 38 -11.59 -7.80 -4.38
N ARG A 39 -11.73 -8.06 -5.69
CA ARG A 39 -12.98 -7.84 -6.42
C ARG A 39 -14.15 -8.62 -5.82
N ARG A 40 -13.93 -9.89 -5.46
CA ARG A 40 -14.95 -10.72 -4.80
C ARG A 40 -15.31 -10.19 -3.42
N ARG A 41 -14.30 -9.81 -2.62
CA ARG A 41 -14.47 -9.36 -1.23
C ARG A 41 -15.22 -8.03 -1.11
N CYS A 42 -14.94 -7.08 -2.00
CA CYS A 42 -15.62 -5.78 -1.98
C CYS A 42 -16.91 -5.73 -2.83
N GLY A 43 -17.34 -6.84 -3.44
CA GLY A 43 -18.55 -6.86 -4.28
C GLY A 43 -18.41 -6.08 -5.60
N GLY A 44 -17.18 -5.91 -6.07
CA GLY A 44 -16.80 -5.16 -7.27
C GLY A 44 -16.15 -3.81 -6.95
N PHE A 45 -15.21 -3.41 -7.80
CA PHE A 45 -14.39 -2.19 -7.55
C PHE A 45 -15.19 -0.88 -7.64
N HIS A 46 -16.37 -0.88 -8.22
CA HIS A 46 -17.28 0.27 -8.18
C HIS A 46 -17.75 0.65 -6.77
N GLN A 47 -17.51 -0.20 -5.77
CA GLN A 47 -17.75 0.09 -4.35
C GLN A 47 -16.58 0.81 -3.68
N LEU A 48 -15.41 0.85 -4.31
CA LEU A 48 -14.23 1.50 -3.78
C LEU A 48 -14.18 2.98 -4.17
N ASP A 49 -13.74 3.82 -3.24
CA ASP A 49 -13.43 5.23 -3.50
C ASP A 49 -12.02 5.41 -4.06
N ALA A 50 -11.06 4.56 -3.66
CA ALA A 50 -9.71 4.54 -4.21
C ALA A 50 -8.99 3.20 -3.98
N ILE A 51 -7.92 3.00 -4.76
CA ILE A 51 -6.89 1.98 -4.56
C ILE A 51 -5.63 2.69 -4.07
N LEU A 52 -4.98 2.14 -3.05
CA LEU A 52 -3.70 2.62 -2.53
C LEU A 52 -2.61 1.63 -2.97
N ALA A 53 -1.67 2.08 -3.81
CA ALA A 53 -0.50 1.34 -4.25
C ALA A 53 0.73 1.89 -3.49
N THR A 54 1.16 1.17 -2.42
CA THR A 54 1.96 1.78 -1.38
C THR A 54 3.43 1.36 -1.38
N GLY A 55 4.05 1.41 -2.57
CA GLY A 55 5.48 1.24 -2.77
C GLY A 55 5.91 -0.18 -3.07
N ASP A 56 7.17 -0.31 -3.46
CA ASP A 56 7.78 -1.52 -4.00
C ASP A 56 6.92 -2.15 -5.09
N LEU A 57 6.47 -1.28 -6.01
CA LEU A 57 5.62 -1.68 -7.12
C LEU A 57 6.40 -2.52 -8.13
N VAL A 58 7.68 -2.23 -8.31
CA VAL A 58 8.62 -3.01 -9.10
C VAL A 58 9.76 -3.55 -8.24
N HIS A 59 10.54 -4.50 -8.75
CA HIS A 59 11.69 -5.08 -8.06
C HIS A 59 13.00 -4.63 -8.75
N ASP A 60 13.39 -3.35 -8.56
CA ASP A 60 14.54 -2.72 -9.20
C ASP A 60 14.52 -2.82 -10.74
N ASP A 61 13.35 -3.05 -11.33
CA ASP A 61 13.15 -3.25 -12.76
C ASP A 61 12.05 -2.30 -13.30
N PRO A 62 12.45 -1.16 -13.92
CA PRO A 62 11.49 -0.20 -14.45
C PRO A 62 10.53 -0.74 -15.52
N ASP A 63 10.89 -1.81 -16.20
CA ASP A 63 10.02 -2.46 -17.19
C ASP A 63 8.79 -3.15 -16.55
N GLY A 64 8.74 -3.21 -15.22
CA GLY A 64 7.58 -3.64 -14.45
C GLY A 64 6.44 -2.61 -14.38
N TYR A 65 6.72 -1.29 -14.51
CA TYR A 65 5.69 -0.25 -14.40
C TYR A 65 4.55 -0.33 -15.42
N PRO A 66 4.78 -0.71 -16.69
CA PRO A 66 3.68 -0.94 -17.63
C PRO A 66 2.67 -1.98 -17.15
N TRP A 67 3.11 -2.99 -16.40
CA TRP A 67 2.21 -3.99 -15.81
C TRP A 67 1.36 -3.36 -14.70
N ILE A 68 1.96 -2.54 -13.81
CA ILE A 68 1.21 -1.80 -12.78
C ILE A 68 0.16 -0.90 -13.43
N ALA A 69 0.56 -0.11 -14.44
CA ALA A 69 -0.34 0.78 -15.17
C ALA A 69 -1.53 0.01 -15.79
N ARG A 70 -1.26 -1.14 -16.37
CA ARG A 70 -2.28 -1.99 -17.00
C ARG A 70 -3.20 -2.64 -15.96
N GLU A 71 -2.64 -3.31 -14.94
CA GLU A 71 -3.44 -4.12 -14.00
C GLU A 71 -4.25 -3.22 -13.04
N LEU A 72 -3.68 -2.13 -12.52
CA LEU A 72 -4.39 -1.24 -11.60
C LEU A 72 -5.20 -0.17 -12.33
N GLY A 73 -4.69 0.37 -13.44
CA GLY A 73 -5.38 1.42 -14.20
C GLY A 73 -6.70 1.00 -14.82
N ALA A 74 -6.88 -0.31 -15.09
CA ALA A 74 -8.12 -0.86 -15.65
C ALA A 74 -9.21 -1.13 -14.60
N LEU A 75 -8.95 -0.95 -13.28
CA LEU A 75 -9.88 -1.36 -12.23
C LEU A 75 -11.05 -0.37 -12.01
N GLY A 76 -10.91 0.88 -12.43
CA GLY A 76 -11.94 1.92 -12.42
C GLY A 76 -11.79 2.98 -11.33
N PRO A 77 -11.56 2.66 -10.05
CA PRO A 77 -11.28 3.67 -9.02
C PRO A 77 -9.96 4.41 -9.28
N PRO A 78 -9.79 5.64 -8.75
CA PRO A 78 -8.49 6.29 -8.76
C PRO A 78 -7.46 5.49 -7.97
N VAL A 79 -6.22 5.48 -8.47
CA VAL A 79 -5.07 4.80 -7.85
C VAL A 79 -4.15 5.85 -7.25
N LEU A 80 -4.04 5.89 -5.92
CA LEU A 80 -3.09 6.73 -5.22
C LEU A 80 -1.82 5.91 -4.99
N CYS A 81 -0.68 6.36 -5.50
CA CYS A 81 0.58 5.63 -5.41
C CYS A 81 1.69 6.46 -4.78
N LEU A 82 2.60 5.77 -4.12
CA LEU A 82 3.83 6.31 -3.55
C LEU A 82 4.98 5.31 -3.79
N PRO A 83 6.25 5.75 -3.79
CA PRO A 83 7.38 4.86 -4.02
C PRO A 83 7.78 4.10 -2.74
N GLY A 84 8.32 2.89 -2.94
CA GLY A 84 9.13 2.16 -1.97
C GLY A 84 10.62 2.25 -2.31
N ASN A 85 11.43 1.45 -1.62
CA ASN A 85 12.89 1.48 -1.81
C ASN A 85 13.35 0.77 -3.09
N HIS A 86 12.52 -0.08 -3.71
CA HIS A 86 12.78 -0.74 -4.99
C HIS A 86 12.25 0.05 -6.19
N ASP A 87 11.57 1.17 -5.97
CA ASP A 87 10.98 1.98 -7.02
C ASP A 87 11.92 3.08 -7.50
N ASP A 88 11.66 3.62 -8.71
CA ASP A 88 12.25 4.85 -9.24
C ASP A 88 11.22 5.99 -9.15
N PRO A 89 11.35 6.92 -8.17
CA PRO A 89 10.39 8.00 -7.98
C PRO A 89 10.25 8.93 -9.19
N ALA A 90 11.34 9.16 -9.93
CA ALA A 90 11.31 10.03 -11.11
C ALA A 90 10.46 9.38 -12.20
N LEU A 91 10.72 8.11 -12.49
CA LEU A 91 9.97 7.36 -13.49
C LEU A 91 8.52 7.11 -13.05
N MET A 92 8.27 6.81 -11.76
CA MET A 92 6.91 6.71 -11.26
C MET A 92 6.10 7.99 -11.45
N SER A 93 6.71 9.15 -11.17
CA SER A 93 6.03 10.44 -11.34
C SER A 93 5.68 10.73 -12.82
N GLU A 94 6.42 10.15 -13.75
CA GLU A 94 6.19 10.26 -15.19
C GLU A 94 5.11 9.28 -15.67
N VAL A 95 5.26 7.99 -15.32
CA VAL A 95 4.34 6.92 -15.73
C VAL A 95 2.94 7.11 -15.12
N PHE A 96 2.87 7.61 -13.88
CA PHE A 96 1.63 7.81 -13.13
C PHE A 96 1.18 9.28 -13.06
N ALA A 97 1.59 10.10 -14.05
CA ALA A 97 1.24 11.53 -14.10
C ALA A 97 -0.25 11.78 -14.39
N GLU A 98 -0.93 10.84 -15.06
CA GLU A 98 -2.30 11.02 -15.52
C GLU A 98 -3.28 10.05 -14.85
N ALA A 99 -4.56 10.45 -14.85
CA ALA A 99 -5.64 9.60 -14.35
C ALA A 99 -5.63 8.21 -15.03
N PRO A 100 -5.97 7.15 -14.31
CA PRO A 100 -6.55 7.17 -12.97
C PRO A 100 -5.53 7.31 -11.81
N PHE A 101 -4.24 7.49 -12.11
CA PHE A 101 -3.17 7.55 -11.12
C PHE A 101 -3.00 8.94 -10.52
N GLN A 102 -2.53 8.96 -9.27
CA GLN A 102 -2.02 10.14 -8.59
C GLN A 102 -0.79 9.74 -7.79
N TYR A 103 0.36 10.32 -8.15
CA TYR A 103 1.63 10.10 -7.44
C TYR A 103 1.74 11.06 -6.26
N CYS A 104 1.90 10.52 -5.05
CA CYS A 104 2.09 11.25 -3.78
C CYS A 104 1.09 12.41 -3.55
N GLY A 105 1.37 13.24 -2.54
CA GLY A 105 0.52 14.38 -2.18
C GLY A 105 -0.68 13.98 -1.34
N HIS A 106 -1.82 14.64 -1.54
CA HIS A 106 -3.04 14.30 -0.80
C HIS A 106 -4.29 14.34 -1.67
N ARG A 107 -5.32 13.61 -1.22
CA ARG A 107 -6.64 13.63 -1.85
C ARG A 107 -7.73 13.54 -0.79
N ASP A 108 -8.77 14.32 -1.01
CA ASP A 108 -9.93 14.36 -0.12
C ASP A 108 -11.04 13.46 -0.65
N PHE A 109 -11.59 12.64 0.24
CA PHE A 109 -12.78 11.83 0.01
C PHE A 109 -13.78 12.13 1.11
N ARG A 110 -14.86 12.81 0.79
CA ARG A 110 -15.86 13.25 1.78
C ARG A 110 -15.23 14.08 2.90
N ASN A 111 -15.24 13.58 4.13
CA ASN A 111 -14.65 14.24 5.31
C ASN A 111 -13.25 13.67 5.69
N TRP A 112 -12.69 12.80 4.86
CA TRP A 112 -11.35 12.23 5.04
C TRP A 112 -10.34 12.81 4.06
N ARG A 113 -9.14 13.04 4.55
CA ARG A 113 -7.94 13.31 3.75
C ARG A 113 -7.01 12.13 3.78
N ILE A 114 -6.61 11.64 2.61
CA ILE A 114 -5.55 10.64 2.46
C ILE A 114 -4.28 11.38 2.06
N VAL A 115 -3.22 11.26 2.86
CA VAL A 115 -1.91 11.88 2.59
C VAL A 115 -0.93 10.78 2.21
N MET A 116 -0.36 10.85 1.01
CA MET A 116 0.60 9.89 0.45
C MET A 116 1.99 10.53 0.46
N LEU A 117 2.92 9.94 1.21
CA LEU A 117 4.27 10.49 1.43
C LEU A 117 5.33 9.67 0.71
N ASP A 118 6.28 10.36 0.10
CA ASP A 118 7.51 9.76 -0.40
C ASP A 118 8.51 9.60 0.76
N SER A 119 8.77 8.37 1.16
CA SER A 119 9.76 8.01 2.18
C SER A 119 11.00 7.33 1.59
N MET A 120 11.16 7.31 0.27
CA MET A 120 12.29 6.69 -0.40
C MET A 120 13.58 7.48 -0.11
N LEU A 121 14.63 6.76 0.26
CA LEU A 121 15.97 7.30 0.43
C LEU A 121 16.88 6.72 -0.65
N PRO A 122 17.36 7.51 -1.62
CA PRO A 122 18.15 6.99 -2.72
C PRO A 122 19.36 6.16 -2.29
N GLY A 123 19.46 4.93 -2.82
CA GLY A 123 20.56 4.01 -2.53
C GLY A 123 20.49 3.34 -1.15
N SER A 124 19.35 3.39 -0.47
CA SER A 124 19.13 2.75 0.83
C SER A 124 17.84 1.94 0.80
N ALA A 125 17.85 0.79 1.49
CA ALA A 125 16.61 0.06 1.78
C ALA A 125 15.84 0.67 2.98
N ALA A 126 16.46 1.56 3.77
CA ALA A 126 15.79 2.34 4.80
C ALA A 126 15.10 3.56 4.19
N GLY A 127 14.05 4.03 4.83
CA GLY A 127 13.34 5.23 4.40
C GLY A 127 13.73 6.48 5.16
N ARG A 128 13.46 7.64 4.57
CA ARG A 128 13.54 8.94 5.24
C ARG A 128 12.56 9.92 4.61
N LEU A 129 11.84 10.65 5.43
CA LEU A 129 11.07 11.79 4.95
C LEU A 129 11.99 13.01 4.82
N SER A 130 12.08 13.58 3.61
CA SER A 130 12.82 14.81 3.38
C SER A 130 12.19 15.99 4.16
N GLU A 131 12.96 17.06 4.35
CA GLU A 131 12.42 18.29 4.96
C GLU A 131 11.19 18.81 4.19
N THR A 132 11.22 18.71 2.86
CA THR A 132 10.10 19.10 2.01
C THR A 132 8.86 18.23 2.24
N GLU A 133 9.05 16.89 2.39
CA GLU A 133 7.92 16.00 2.68
C GLU A 133 7.34 16.23 4.08
N LEU A 134 8.18 16.49 5.09
CA LEU A 134 7.70 16.83 6.43
C LEU A 134 6.91 18.15 6.42
N GLN A 135 7.36 19.17 5.69
CA GLN A 135 6.64 20.43 5.52
C GLN A 135 5.31 20.26 4.77
N ARG A 136 5.29 19.42 3.71
CA ARG A 136 4.07 19.08 2.97
C ARG A 136 3.07 18.35 3.85
N LEU A 137 3.53 17.43 4.67
CA LEU A 137 2.68 16.71 5.62
C LEU A 137 2.03 17.70 6.60
N ASP A 138 2.83 18.54 7.26
CA ASP A 138 2.35 19.52 8.23
C ASP A 138 1.32 20.46 7.60
N ALA A 139 1.62 21.05 6.44
CA ALA A 139 0.71 21.92 5.70
C ALA A 139 -0.58 21.20 5.25
N ALA A 140 -0.47 19.95 4.80
CA ALA A 140 -1.65 19.16 4.43
C ALA A 140 -2.56 18.88 5.65
N LEU A 141 -1.97 18.68 6.83
CA LEU A 141 -2.72 18.40 8.05
C LEU A 141 -3.28 19.66 8.73
N GLU A 142 -2.73 20.85 8.49
CA GLU A 142 -3.26 22.13 8.99
C GLU A 142 -4.60 22.53 8.35
N ASP A 143 -4.84 22.13 7.10
CA ASP A 143 -6.04 22.49 6.34
C ASP A 143 -7.32 22.01 7.05
N SER A 144 -8.28 22.91 7.19
CA SER A 144 -9.52 22.64 7.93
C SER A 144 -10.67 22.06 7.09
N ARG A 145 -10.47 21.84 5.79
CA ARG A 145 -11.51 21.35 4.86
C ARG A 145 -11.94 19.91 5.09
N TYR A 146 -11.15 19.13 5.81
CA TYR A 146 -11.45 17.73 6.18
C TYR A 146 -11.59 17.59 7.71
N ARG A 147 -12.12 16.45 8.17
CA ARG A 147 -12.31 16.15 9.60
C ARG A 147 -11.37 15.07 10.12
N HIS A 148 -10.97 14.15 9.28
CA HIS A 148 -10.14 13.01 9.63
C HIS A 148 -9.07 12.80 8.57
N ALA A 149 -7.88 12.34 8.96
CA ALA A 149 -6.79 12.02 8.05
C ALA A 149 -6.26 10.59 8.24
N LEU A 150 -5.95 9.95 7.12
CA LEU A 150 -5.12 8.75 7.02
C LEU A 150 -3.80 9.16 6.35
N VAL A 151 -2.67 8.91 7.00
CA VAL A 151 -1.33 9.16 6.45
C VAL A 151 -0.73 7.84 5.99
N VAL A 152 -0.20 7.83 4.77
CA VAL A 152 0.31 6.63 4.11
C VAL A 152 1.74 6.87 3.66
N LEU A 153 2.64 5.95 3.96
CA LEU A 153 4.03 5.95 3.52
C LEU A 153 4.46 4.50 3.27
N HIS A 154 5.64 4.29 2.69
CA HIS A 154 6.11 2.92 2.46
C HIS A 154 6.79 2.33 3.68
N HIS A 155 7.78 3.02 4.25
CA HIS A 155 8.61 2.50 5.34
C HIS A 155 7.92 2.63 6.71
N HIS A 156 8.04 1.59 7.53
CA HIS A 156 7.42 1.53 8.86
C HIS A 156 8.02 2.55 9.84
N PRO A 157 7.18 3.37 10.50
CA PRO A 157 7.63 4.44 11.40
C PRO A 157 7.76 4.00 12.87
N ILE A 158 7.42 2.75 13.18
CA ILE A 158 7.52 2.15 14.51
C ILE A 158 8.16 0.77 14.39
N PRO A 159 8.83 0.24 15.43
CA PRO A 159 9.48 -1.06 15.37
C PRO A 159 8.54 -2.19 14.98
N SER A 160 8.98 -3.04 14.05
CA SER A 160 8.33 -4.29 13.66
C SER A 160 8.62 -5.42 14.68
N ASN A 161 9.66 -5.24 15.50
CA ASN A 161 10.27 -6.23 16.39
C ASN A 161 10.94 -7.41 15.64
N SER A 162 11.20 -7.27 14.35
CA SER A 162 12.13 -8.12 13.59
C SER A 162 13.44 -7.35 13.43
N VAL A 163 14.52 -7.82 14.08
CA VAL A 163 15.76 -7.03 14.25
C VAL A 163 16.34 -6.58 12.91
N TRP A 164 16.43 -7.49 11.94
CA TRP A 164 16.95 -7.17 10.59
C TRP A 164 16.07 -6.13 9.87
N LEU A 165 14.74 -6.25 10.00
CA LEU A 165 13.78 -5.38 9.33
C LEU A 165 13.77 -3.97 9.94
N ASP A 166 13.96 -3.87 11.26
CA ASP A 166 14.06 -2.59 11.96
C ASP A 166 15.36 -1.83 11.59
N THR A 167 16.36 -2.47 10.96
CA THR A 167 17.53 -1.78 10.40
C THR A 167 17.24 -1.00 9.11
N VAL A 168 16.10 -1.29 8.46
CA VAL A 168 15.64 -0.64 7.23
C VAL A 168 14.30 0.10 7.42
N ALA A 169 13.99 0.46 8.65
CA ALA A 169 12.82 1.28 9.01
C ALA A 169 12.92 2.72 8.48
N LEU A 170 11.88 3.51 8.73
CA LEU A 170 11.93 4.96 8.55
C LEU A 170 12.99 5.57 9.47
N GLU A 171 13.98 6.25 8.93
CA GLU A 171 14.97 7.01 9.71
C GLU A 171 14.34 8.25 10.35
N GLU A 172 14.83 8.63 11.52
CA GLU A 172 14.32 9.78 12.29
C GLU A 172 12.79 9.78 12.47
N PRO A 173 12.15 8.63 12.81
CA PRO A 173 10.68 8.52 12.86
C PRO A 173 10.04 9.48 13.86
N HIS A 174 10.80 9.95 14.86
CA HIS A 174 10.32 10.93 15.83
C HIS A 174 9.87 12.23 15.17
N ARG A 175 10.55 12.70 14.11
CA ARG A 175 10.16 13.92 13.39
C ARG A 175 8.78 13.79 12.75
N PHE A 176 8.51 12.64 12.13
CA PHE A 176 7.20 12.30 11.57
C PHE A 176 6.13 12.22 12.66
N LEU A 177 6.40 11.45 13.71
CA LEU A 177 5.46 11.22 14.83
C LEU A 177 5.15 12.51 15.60
N ASP A 178 6.12 13.42 15.72
CA ASP A 178 5.93 14.72 16.37
C ASP A 178 5.04 15.66 15.54
N ILE A 179 5.09 15.58 14.20
CA ILE A 179 4.13 16.29 13.35
C ILE A 179 2.73 15.70 13.57
N LEU A 180 2.56 14.38 13.51
CA LEU A 180 1.24 13.77 13.72
C LEU A 180 0.63 14.15 15.07
N ALA A 181 1.47 14.26 16.11
CA ALA A 181 1.01 14.61 17.45
C ALA A 181 0.41 16.03 17.57
N LYS A 182 0.75 16.94 16.65
CA LYS A 182 0.16 18.30 16.59
C LYS A 182 -1.23 18.30 15.94
N HIS A 183 -1.59 17.24 15.20
CA HIS A 183 -2.78 17.17 14.38
C HIS A 183 -3.77 16.10 14.86
N PRO A 184 -4.67 16.41 15.79
CA PRO A 184 -5.60 15.43 16.40
C PRO A 184 -6.63 14.85 15.41
N ARG A 185 -6.67 15.34 14.18
CA ARG A 185 -7.48 14.79 13.10
C ARG A 185 -6.87 13.55 12.45
N VAL A 186 -5.58 13.27 12.68
CA VAL A 186 -4.94 12.04 12.19
C VAL A 186 -5.49 10.86 12.97
N ARG A 187 -6.10 9.92 12.26
CA ARG A 187 -6.75 8.74 12.84
C ARG A 187 -5.96 7.47 12.60
N GLY A 188 -5.16 7.43 11.53
CA GLY A 188 -4.39 6.26 11.17
C GLY A 188 -3.13 6.57 10.38
N VAL A 189 -2.15 5.66 10.49
CA VAL A 189 -0.97 5.56 9.64
C VAL A 189 -0.95 4.18 9.01
N LEU A 190 -0.67 4.12 7.71
CA LEU A 190 -0.69 2.90 6.91
C LEU A 190 0.61 2.77 6.12
N TRP A 191 1.19 1.56 6.08
CA TRP A 191 2.44 1.33 5.35
C TRP A 191 2.54 -0.05 4.72
N GLY A 192 3.55 -0.26 3.86
CA GLY A 192 3.98 -1.52 3.27
C GLY A 192 5.32 -2.00 3.83
N HIS A 193 6.28 -2.34 2.95
CA HIS A 193 7.68 -2.62 3.25
C HIS A 193 7.96 -3.86 4.11
N VAL A 194 7.20 -4.04 5.17
CA VAL A 194 7.46 -5.10 6.15
C VAL A 194 6.98 -6.48 5.69
N HIS A 195 6.18 -6.56 4.62
CA HIS A 195 5.53 -7.79 4.15
C HIS A 195 4.86 -8.57 5.29
N GLN A 196 4.23 -7.86 6.22
CA GLN A 196 3.56 -8.42 7.39
C GLN A 196 2.23 -7.71 7.62
N ALA A 197 1.26 -8.45 8.15
CA ALA A 197 0.07 -7.84 8.71
C ALA A 197 0.37 -7.36 10.13
N PHE A 198 0.11 -6.08 10.39
CA PHE A 198 0.22 -5.50 11.73
C PHE A 198 -0.94 -4.53 11.97
N ASP A 199 -1.51 -4.59 13.14
CA ASP A 199 -2.48 -3.63 13.65
C ASP A 199 -2.11 -3.27 15.10
N GLY A 200 -1.97 -1.98 15.37
CA GLY A 200 -1.60 -1.46 16.69
C GLY A 200 -2.07 -0.03 16.88
N VAL A 201 -1.68 0.57 18.00
CA VAL A 201 -2.00 1.96 18.33
C VAL A 201 -0.75 2.63 18.87
N HIS A 202 -0.43 3.80 18.34
CA HIS A 202 0.59 4.69 18.90
C HIS A 202 -0.09 5.99 19.33
N ARG A 203 -0.09 6.28 20.65
CA ARG A 203 -0.99 7.30 21.22
C ARG A 203 -2.45 6.99 20.82
N ASP A 204 -3.16 7.88 20.17
CA ASP A 204 -4.56 7.65 19.73
C ASP A 204 -4.66 7.39 18.21
N ILE A 205 -3.53 7.11 17.55
CA ILE A 205 -3.44 6.90 16.10
C ILE A 205 -3.34 5.39 15.83
N GLN A 206 -4.26 4.86 15.01
CA GLN A 206 -4.20 3.47 14.56
C GLN A 206 -3.00 3.28 13.61
N MET A 207 -2.17 2.29 13.87
CA MET A 207 -0.93 1.98 13.14
C MET A 207 -1.12 0.65 12.42
N MET A 208 -0.98 0.63 11.09
CA MET A 208 -1.34 -0.52 10.27
C MET A 208 -0.27 -0.82 9.23
N ALA A 209 0.22 -2.08 9.20
CA ALA A 209 1.02 -2.58 8.08
C ALA A 209 0.23 -3.60 7.26
N THR A 210 0.47 -3.62 5.97
CA THR A 210 -0.20 -4.52 5.04
C THR A 210 0.77 -5.57 4.50
N PRO A 211 0.34 -6.83 4.40
CA PRO A 211 1.15 -7.88 3.77
C PRO A 211 1.35 -7.60 2.28
N SER A 212 2.45 -8.10 1.75
CA SER A 212 2.78 -8.04 0.33
C SER A 212 1.80 -8.87 -0.52
N THR A 213 1.60 -8.44 -1.76
CA THR A 213 0.91 -9.26 -2.77
C THR A 213 1.80 -10.34 -3.39
N CYS A 214 3.07 -10.47 -2.95
CA CYS A 214 3.96 -11.53 -3.41
C CYS A 214 4.39 -12.47 -2.27
N VAL A 215 5.48 -12.24 -1.59
CA VAL A 215 5.99 -13.08 -0.49
C VAL A 215 5.90 -12.35 0.84
N GLN A 216 5.86 -13.10 1.95
CA GLN A 216 5.82 -12.52 3.29
C GLN A 216 7.15 -12.71 4.01
N PHE A 217 7.47 -11.76 4.90
CA PHE A 217 8.60 -11.86 5.82
C PHE A 217 8.14 -12.34 7.19
N LYS A 218 8.87 -13.30 7.76
CA LYS A 218 8.52 -13.88 9.06
C LYS A 218 8.66 -12.82 10.16
N PRO A 219 7.62 -12.58 10.96
CA PRO A 219 7.67 -11.60 12.04
C PRO A 219 8.47 -12.10 13.24
N LEU A 220 8.98 -11.16 14.03
CA LEU A 220 9.63 -11.40 15.33
C LEU A 220 10.91 -12.25 15.24
N VAL A 221 11.68 -12.10 14.17
CA VAL A 221 12.94 -12.81 13.95
C VAL A 221 14.14 -11.86 13.98
N VAL A 222 15.31 -12.41 14.28
CA VAL A 222 16.57 -11.65 14.32
C VAL A 222 17.12 -11.45 12.92
N ASP A 223 17.21 -12.53 12.14
CA ASP A 223 17.73 -12.55 10.79
C ASP A 223 16.58 -12.66 9.77
N PHE A 224 16.87 -12.33 8.49
CA PHE A 224 15.89 -12.46 7.42
C PHE A 224 15.39 -13.91 7.29
N GLU A 225 14.08 -14.07 7.32
CA GLU A 225 13.40 -15.36 7.10
C GLU A 225 12.08 -15.14 6.36
N LEU A 226 11.78 -15.98 5.37
CA LEU A 226 10.48 -15.96 4.69
C LEU A 226 9.40 -16.57 5.59
N ASP A 227 8.21 -16.00 5.53
CA ASP A 227 7.00 -16.59 6.13
C ASP A 227 6.33 -17.51 5.10
N THR A 228 5.59 -18.48 5.61
CA THR A 228 4.77 -19.41 4.81
C THR A 228 3.38 -18.88 4.50
N ARG A 229 3.00 -17.71 5.03
CA ARG A 229 1.72 -17.06 4.72
C ARG A 229 1.66 -16.68 3.25
N PRO A 230 0.50 -16.85 2.61
CA PRO A 230 0.31 -16.51 1.20
C PRO A 230 0.34 -15.00 0.97
N PRO A 231 0.34 -14.54 -0.29
CA PRO A 231 0.08 -13.16 -0.65
C PRO A 231 -1.18 -12.60 -0.01
N GLY A 232 -1.19 -11.30 0.30
CA GLY A 232 -2.32 -10.67 0.95
C GLY A 232 -2.47 -9.20 0.60
N PHE A 233 -3.56 -8.59 1.06
CA PHE A 233 -3.88 -7.18 0.88
C PHE A 233 -4.77 -6.70 2.02
N ARG A 234 -5.06 -5.39 2.07
CA ARG A 234 -5.91 -4.81 3.11
C ARG A 234 -7.09 -4.07 2.51
N LEU A 235 -8.27 -4.29 3.08
CA LEU A 235 -9.47 -3.49 2.86
C LEU A 235 -9.66 -2.56 4.04
N LEU A 236 -10.00 -1.29 3.78
CA LEU A 236 -10.26 -0.28 4.79
C LEU A 236 -11.63 0.36 4.57
N THR A 237 -12.32 0.59 5.67
CA THR A 237 -13.54 1.40 5.69
C THR A 237 -13.32 2.55 6.67
N LEU A 238 -13.20 3.77 6.13
CA LEU A 238 -13.02 4.98 6.90
C LEU A 238 -14.40 5.56 7.23
N GLN A 239 -14.80 5.45 8.49
CA GLN A 239 -16.13 5.85 8.95
C GLN A 239 -16.25 7.38 9.07
N ASP A 240 -17.46 7.91 8.96
CA ASP A 240 -17.75 9.34 9.06
C ASP A 240 -17.38 9.94 10.45
N ASP A 241 -17.33 9.11 11.50
CA ASP A 241 -16.96 9.49 12.85
C ASP A 241 -15.45 9.45 13.14
N GLY A 242 -14.63 9.05 12.16
CA GLY A 242 -13.18 8.95 12.28
C GLY A 242 -12.65 7.57 12.69
N ARG A 243 -13.50 6.57 12.88
CA ARG A 243 -13.04 5.18 13.05
C ARG A 243 -12.53 4.62 11.73
N ILE A 244 -11.55 3.74 11.82
CA ILE A 244 -11.03 2.97 10.70
C ILE A 244 -11.33 1.49 10.99
N ASP A 245 -12.22 0.90 10.21
CA ASP A 245 -12.39 -0.54 10.19
C ASP A 245 -11.46 -1.10 9.11
N SER A 246 -10.66 -2.11 9.45
CA SER A 246 -9.65 -2.64 8.53
C SER A 246 -9.64 -4.16 8.58
N GLN A 247 -9.42 -4.79 7.42
CA GLN A 247 -9.36 -6.23 7.29
C GLN A 247 -8.26 -6.64 6.33
N VAL A 248 -7.35 -7.51 6.79
CA VAL A 248 -6.37 -8.18 5.94
C VAL A 248 -7.01 -9.43 5.33
N GLU A 249 -6.87 -9.55 4.01
CA GLU A 249 -7.29 -10.72 3.25
C GLU A 249 -6.05 -11.44 2.71
N TRP A 250 -6.10 -12.78 2.70
CA TRP A 250 -5.01 -13.63 2.26
C TRP A 250 -5.48 -14.53 1.12
N LEU A 251 -4.63 -14.74 0.11
CA LEU A 251 -4.88 -15.77 -0.89
C LEU A 251 -4.90 -17.14 -0.22
N VAL A 252 -5.88 -17.95 -0.56
CA VAL A 252 -5.92 -19.36 -0.13
C VAL A 252 -5.52 -20.27 -1.32
N PRO A 253 -5.01 -21.48 -1.08
CA PRO A 253 -4.48 -22.34 -2.13
C PRO A 253 -5.41 -22.70 -3.30
N ASN A 254 -6.67 -22.25 -3.31
CA ASN A 254 -7.64 -22.46 -4.38
C ASN A 254 -8.16 -21.16 -5.01
N ASP A 255 -7.55 -20.00 -4.72
CA ASP A 255 -7.91 -18.71 -5.33
C ASP A 255 -7.18 -18.46 -6.67
N GLY A 256 -6.66 -19.50 -7.31
CA GLY A 256 -6.16 -19.43 -8.68
C GLY A 256 -7.23 -18.97 -9.66
N PRO A 257 -6.85 -18.53 -10.89
CA PRO A 257 -7.81 -18.08 -11.88
C PRO A 257 -8.88 -19.14 -12.07
N SER A 258 -10.13 -18.75 -11.89
CA SER A 258 -11.28 -19.62 -12.17
C SER A 258 -11.20 -20.02 -13.65
N ASP A 259 -10.96 -21.29 -13.93
CA ASP A 259 -11.16 -21.83 -15.27
C ASP A 259 -12.56 -21.45 -15.74
N VAL A 260 -12.64 -20.47 -16.61
CA VAL A 260 -13.87 -20.20 -17.36
C VAL A 260 -14.06 -21.41 -18.26
N VAL A 261 -14.80 -22.38 -17.77
CA VAL A 261 -15.30 -23.47 -18.60
C VAL A 261 -16.17 -22.82 -19.67
N ALA A 262 -15.60 -22.66 -20.86
CA ALA A 262 -16.36 -22.35 -22.05
C ALA A 262 -17.37 -23.49 -22.23
N ALA A 263 -18.61 -23.21 -21.93
CA ALA A 263 -19.73 -24.10 -22.32
C ALA A 263 -19.76 -24.16 -23.83
N SER A 264 -19.06 -25.14 -24.39
CA SER A 264 -19.25 -25.56 -25.78
C SER A 264 -20.64 -26.13 -25.88
N GLY A 265 -21.56 -25.30 -26.35
CA GLY A 265 -22.87 -25.75 -26.80
C GLY A 265 -22.71 -26.74 -27.94
N VAL A 266 -23.17 -27.95 -27.72
CA VAL A 266 -23.42 -28.91 -28.78
C VAL A 266 -24.94 -29.14 -28.87
N ARG A 267 -25.44 -28.80 -30.06
CA ARG A 267 -26.68 -29.09 -30.73
C ARG A 267 -27.91 -28.25 -30.43
#